data_731d36622c6dde8d6162ecff19337bb3
#
_entry.id   731d36622c6dde8d6162ecff19337bb3
#
_cell.length_a   1.000
_cell.length_b   1.000
_cell.length_c   1.000
_cell.angle_alpha   90.00
_cell.angle_beta   90.00
_cell.angle_gamma   90.00
#
_symmetry.space_group_name_H-M   'P 1'
#
loop_
_entity.id
_entity.type
_entity.pdbx_description
1 polymer ?
#
loop_
_entity_poly.entity_id
_entity_poly.type
_entity_poly.pdbx_seq_one_letter_code
_entity_poly.pdbx_strand_id
1 'polypeptide(L)'
;MKKLICAIMVLLMMGVMLQSCGSKAEKTDNSPSSEASGAEVPETGITAEMAFEGVNNYCHTHYDWSIAEENPDIMYVRMGEESDTSYQVIFRSYTGAFVYFIVDKASGMTSMKEVVPNLDVESDAGEFSLYDYLNESD
;
A
#
# COMPACT_ATOMS: atom_id res chain seq x y z
N MET A 1 -35.73 16.19 5.91
CA MET A 1 -36.42 16.14 4.60
C MET A 1 -35.40 15.95 3.51
N LYS A 2 -35.71 15.02 2.70
CA LYS A 2 -35.20 14.61 1.38
C LYS A 2 -33.93 13.77 1.46
N LYS A 3 -34.10 12.47 1.53
CA LYS A 3 -34.51 11.52 0.49
C LYS A 3 -33.49 11.50 -0.62
N LEU A 4 -32.84 10.38 -0.73
CA LEU A 4 -33.23 9.18 -1.46
C LEU A 4 -32.60 9.12 -2.84
N ILE A 5 -32.19 7.93 -3.12
CA ILE A 5 -32.24 7.24 -4.41
C ILE A 5 -30.93 7.28 -5.14
N CYS A 6 -30.32 6.16 -5.41
CA CYS A 6 -30.65 5.13 -6.35
C CYS A 6 -29.79 3.92 -6.06
N ALA A 7 -30.29 2.83 -5.74
CA ALA A 7 -31.03 1.90 -6.57
C ALA A 7 -30.28 1.43 -7.82
N ILE A 8 -29.80 0.20 -7.72
CA ILE A 8 -30.04 -0.89 -8.66
C ILE A 8 -29.55 -0.63 -10.10
N MET A 9 -28.48 -1.28 -10.45
CA MET A 9 -28.40 -1.97 -11.72
C MET A 9 -27.76 -3.35 -11.51
N VAL A 10 -28.64 -4.27 -11.21
CA VAL A 10 -28.45 -5.67 -11.54
C VAL A 10 -28.61 -5.76 -13.05
N LEU A 11 -27.58 -6.17 -13.74
CA LEU A 11 -27.72 -6.72 -15.07
C LEU A 11 -26.94 -8.03 -15.18
N LEU A 12 -27.72 -9.05 -15.09
CA LEU A 12 -27.47 -10.38 -15.62
C LEU A 12 -26.80 -10.27 -17.01
N MET A 13 -25.70 -10.93 -17.20
CA MET A 13 -25.35 -11.54 -18.45
C MET A 13 -24.92 -12.98 -18.19
N MET A 14 -25.88 -13.84 -18.37
CA MET A 14 -25.71 -15.24 -18.70
C MET A 14 -25.07 -15.39 -20.08
N GLY A 15 -24.27 -16.42 -20.19
CA GLY A 15 -24.03 -17.15 -21.43
C GLY A 15 -22.58 -17.09 -21.87
N VAL A 16 -21.90 -18.12 -21.96
CA VAL A 16 -21.95 -19.30 -22.79
C VAL A 16 -20.70 -20.12 -22.54
N MET A 17 -20.90 -21.33 -22.15
CA MET A 17 -19.91 -22.39 -22.23
C MET A 17 -19.56 -22.68 -23.69
N LEU A 18 -18.29 -22.75 -23.99
CA LEU A 18 -17.81 -23.63 -25.05
C LEU A 18 -16.53 -24.30 -24.59
N GLN A 19 -16.69 -25.54 -24.24
CA GLN A 19 -15.61 -26.52 -24.19
C GLN A 19 -15.07 -26.73 -25.60
N SER A 20 -13.76 -26.73 -25.71
CA SER A 20 -13.11 -27.47 -26.76
C SER A 20 -11.77 -27.99 -26.26
N CYS A 21 -11.71 -29.25 -26.06
CA CYS A 21 -10.49 -30.08 -26.00
C CYS A 21 -9.74 -29.99 -27.33
N GLY A 22 -8.42 -29.96 -27.25
CA GLY A 22 -7.57 -30.20 -28.41
C GLY A 22 -6.11 -30.08 -28.11
N SER A 23 -5.48 -31.18 -27.96
CA SER A 23 -4.05 -31.41 -27.72
C SER A 23 -3.14 -30.83 -28.78
N LYS A 24 -1.93 -30.53 -28.34
CA LYS A 24 -0.62 -30.80 -28.94
C LYS A 24 0.24 -29.58 -29.25
N ALA A 25 1.42 -29.71 -28.67
CA ALA A 25 2.65 -28.97 -28.79
C ALA A 25 2.95 -28.37 -30.17
N GLU A 26 3.50 -27.16 -30.22
CA GLU A 26 4.80 -26.87 -30.79
C GLU A 26 5.24 -25.43 -30.53
N LYS A 27 6.55 -25.28 -30.33
CA LYS A 27 7.30 -24.04 -30.15
C LYS A 27 7.09 -23.09 -31.30
N THR A 28 7.05 -21.79 -31.00
CA THR A 28 7.87 -20.76 -31.68
C THR A 28 7.71 -19.41 -31.02
N ASP A 29 8.85 -18.82 -30.65
CA ASP A 29 9.17 -17.43 -30.42
C ASP A 29 8.22 -16.41 -31.05
N ASN A 30 7.76 -15.47 -30.25
CA ASN A 30 8.00 -14.04 -30.43
C ASN A 30 7.23 -13.22 -29.38
N SER A 31 8.00 -12.59 -28.56
CA SER A 31 7.60 -11.45 -27.76
C SER A 31 7.13 -10.29 -28.63
N PRO A 32 6.11 -9.55 -28.21
CA PRO A 32 6.31 -8.14 -28.14
C PRO A 32 5.98 -7.57 -26.76
N SER A 33 6.95 -7.03 -26.14
CA SER A 33 7.02 -5.74 -25.47
C SER A 33 5.64 -5.10 -25.24
N SER A 34 5.20 -5.18 -24.00
CA SER A 34 4.35 -4.14 -23.41
C SER A 34 5.11 -3.61 -22.21
N GLU A 35 5.63 -2.42 -22.39
CA GLU A 35 6.16 -1.60 -21.34
C GLU A 35 5.03 -1.34 -20.33
N ALA A 36 4.99 -2.14 -19.28
CA ALA A 36 4.44 -1.71 -18.02
C ALA A 36 5.66 -1.26 -17.21
N SER A 37 5.71 0.02 -16.90
CA SER A 37 6.62 0.57 -15.91
C SER A 37 6.28 -0.09 -14.58
N GLY A 38 6.82 -1.28 -14.38
CA GLY A 38 6.78 -2.02 -13.14
C GLY A 38 8.13 -1.80 -12.47
N ALA A 39 8.14 -1.16 -11.32
CA ALA A 39 9.27 -1.27 -10.42
C ALA A 39 9.61 -2.76 -10.29
N GLU A 40 10.82 -3.14 -10.61
CA GLU A 40 11.30 -4.52 -10.46
C GLU A 40 11.18 -4.88 -8.98
N VAL A 41 10.28 -5.81 -8.69
CA VAL A 41 10.20 -6.44 -7.37
C VAL A 41 11.53 -7.16 -7.17
N PRO A 42 12.38 -6.79 -6.21
CA PRO A 42 13.61 -7.49 -5.98
C PRO A 42 13.27 -8.95 -5.61
N GLU A 43 13.99 -9.91 -6.18
CA GLU A 43 13.81 -11.34 -5.91
C GLU A 43 14.00 -11.71 -4.42
N THR A 44 14.45 -10.78 -3.61
CA THR A 44 14.72 -10.93 -2.17
C THR A 44 13.61 -10.41 -1.24
N GLY A 45 12.50 -9.88 -1.81
CA GLY A 45 11.42 -9.27 -1.03
C GLY A 45 11.79 -7.89 -0.46
N ILE A 46 10.89 -7.32 0.37
CA ILE A 46 11.07 -6.03 1.00
C ILE A 46 12.08 -6.14 2.14
N THR A 47 13.05 -5.23 2.19
CA THR A 47 13.98 -5.06 3.31
C THR A 47 13.45 -4.05 4.33
N ALA A 48 14.02 -4.04 5.54
CA ALA A 48 13.67 -3.05 6.56
C ALA A 48 13.93 -1.61 6.11
N GLU A 49 15.00 -1.39 5.36
CA GLU A 49 15.35 -0.08 4.79
C GLU A 49 14.31 0.36 3.76
N MET A 50 13.90 -0.52 2.85
CA MET A 50 12.84 -0.25 1.87
C MET A 50 11.50 0.05 2.57
N ALA A 51 11.16 -0.72 3.61
CA ALA A 51 9.94 -0.50 4.37
C ALA A 51 9.93 0.88 5.03
N PHE A 52 11.05 1.28 5.63
CA PHE A 52 11.20 2.60 6.23
C PHE A 52 11.13 3.71 5.18
N GLU A 53 11.91 3.60 4.10
CA GLU A 53 11.98 4.60 3.03
C GLU A 53 10.63 4.82 2.36
N GLY A 54 9.96 3.75 1.93
CA GLY A 54 8.66 3.86 1.26
C GLY A 54 7.59 4.47 2.17
N VAL A 55 7.53 4.08 3.45
CA VAL A 55 6.59 4.69 4.41
C VAL A 55 6.97 6.14 4.71
N ASN A 56 8.25 6.45 4.83
CA ASN A 56 8.70 7.82 5.05
C ASN A 56 8.30 8.74 3.89
N ASN A 57 8.52 8.29 2.64
CA ASN A 57 8.11 9.03 1.44
C ASN A 57 6.57 9.18 1.36
N TYR A 58 5.83 8.12 1.68
CA TYR A 58 4.38 8.21 1.82
C TYR A 58 3.97 9.31 2.80
N CYS A 59 4.57 9.33 3.99
CA CYS A 59 4.26 10.32 5.01
C CYS A 59 4.61 11.74 4.56
N HIS A 60 5.73 11.94 3.88
CA HIS A 60 6.11 13.25 3.35
C HIS A 60 5.17 13.74 2.23
N THR A 61 4.58 12.82 1.46
CA THR A 61 3.62 13.16 0.40
C THR A 61 2.23 13.49 0.95
N HIS A 62 1.81 12.84 2.05
CA HIS A 62 0.43 12.91 2.53
C HIS A 62 0.21 13.79 3.76
N TYR A 63 1.28 14.16 4.48
CA TYR A 63 1.18 14.97 5.69
C TYR A 63 2.00 16.26 5.57
N ASP A 64 1.52 17.32 6.20
CA ASP A 64 2.22 18.59 6.25
C ASP A 64 3.34 18.56 7.31
N TRP A 65 4.58 18.60 6.85
CA TRP A 65 5.78 18.56 7.69
C TRP A 65 6.29 19.95 8.11
N SER A 66 5.68 21.03 7.66
CA SER A 66 6.12 22.40 8.00
C SER A 66 6.16 22.63 9.52
N ILE A 67 5.25 21.99 10.26
CA ILE A 67 5.19 22.08 11.73
C ILE A 67 6.38 21.36 12.39
N ALA A 68 6.90 20.32 11.76
CA ALA A 68 8.03 19.55 12.28
C ALA A 68 9.38 20.28 12.10
N GLU A 69 9.48 21.26 11.19
CA GLU A 69 10.69 22.04 10.99
C GLU A 69 11.07 22.82 12.27
N GLU A 70 10.09 23.30 13.03
CA GLU A 70 10.31 24.00 14.29
C GLU A 70 10.43 23.07 15.49
N ASN A 71 9.83 21.87 15.42
CA ASN A 71 9.77 20.89 16.50
C ASN A 71 9.91 19.46 15.97
N PRO A 72 11.10 18.98 15.68
CA PRO A 72 11.32 17.68 15.04
C PRO A 72 10.85 16.49 15.89
N ASP A 73 10.71 16.67 17.21
CA ASP A 73 10.24 15.60 18.11
C ASP A 73 8.71 15.42 18.09
N ILE A 74 7.97 16.35 17.49
CA ILE A 74 6.50 16.34 17.50
C ILE A 74 5.94 15.42 16.41
N MET A 75 6.62 15.32 15.28
CA MET A 75 6.30 14.43 14.17
C MET A 75 7.54 13.60 13.84
N TYR A 76 7.35 12.31 13.61
CA TYR A 76 8.44 11.44 13.20
C TYR A 76 7.94 10.15 12.56
N VAL A 77 8.80 9.55 11.75
CA VAL A 77 8.68 8.17 11.27
C VAL A 77 9.78 7.35 11.93
N ARG A 78 9.45 6.16 12.38
CA ARG A 78 10.43 5.22 12.96
C ARG A 78 10.05 3.77 12.68
N MET A 79 11.05 2.89 12.70
CA MET A 79 10.79 1.47 12.72
C MET A 79 10.12 1.05 14.03
N GLY A 80 9.16 0.16 13.94
CA GLY A 80 8.49 -0.51 15.04
C GLY A 80 8.93 -1.96 15.16
N GLU A 81 7.98 -2.86 15.34
CA GLU A 81 8.23 -4.29 15.48
C GLU A 81 8.48 -4.96 14.13
N GLU A 82 9.25 -6.02 14.15
CA GLU A 82 9.47 -6.90 13.02
C GLU A 82 8.92 -8.29 13.34
N SER A 83 8.21 -8.86 12.37
CA SER A 83 7.76 -10.24 12.40
C SER A 83 8.41 -11.05 11.28
N ASP A 84 8.12 -12.34 11.21
CA ASP A 84 8.61 -13.20 10.13
C ASP A 84 8.10 -12.74 8.75
N THR A 85 6.90 -12.15 8.69
CA THR A 85 6.21 -11.80 7.45
C THR A 85 6.05 -10.32 7.20
N SER A 86 6.32 -9.46 8.19
CA SER A 86 6.08 -8.02 8.05
C SER A 86 7.06 -7.17 8.84
N TYR A 87 7.19 -5.93 8.39
CA TYR A 87 7.78 -4.83 9.15
C TYR A 87 6.69 -3.88 9.62
N GLN A 88 6.82 -3.38 10.84
CA GLN A 88 6.00 -2.27 11.31
C GLN A 88 6.81 -0.99 11.22
N VAL A 89 6.20 0.05 10.63
CA VAL A 89 6.72 1.42 10.65
C VAL A 89 5.67 2.29 11.35
N ILE A 90 6.12 3.20 12.19
CA ILE A 90 5.26 4.02 13.05
C ILE A 90 5.45 5.48 12.66
N PHE A 91 4.38 6.13 12.27
CA PHE A 91 4.33 7.58 12.12
C PHE A 91 3.57 8.21 13.29
N ARG A 92 4.15 9.24 13.89
CA ARG A 92 3.48 10.10 14.87
C ARG A 92 3.16 11.43 14.24
N SER A 93 1.87 11.78 14.21
CA SER A 93 1.41 13.09 13.71
C SER A 93 1.58 14.19 14.76
N TYR A 94 1.54 15.43 14.32
CA TYR A 94 1.61 16.58 15.22
C TYR A 94 0.46 16.65 16.24
N THR A 95 -0.69 16.05 15.92
CA THR A 95 -1.84 15.95 16.83
C THR A 95 -1.66 14.90 17.92
N GLY A 96 -0.60 14.08 17.83
CA GLY A 96 -0.32 12.98 18.74
C GLY A 96 -1.02 11.68 18.37
N ALA A 97 -1.68 11.59 17.22
CA ALA A 97 -2.14 10.33 16.66
C ALA A 97 -0.96 9.54 16.11
N PHE A 98 -1.07 8.22 16.19
CA PHE A 98 -0.11 7.29 15.60
C PHE A 98 -0.74 6.58 14.41
N VAL A 99 0.04 6.43 13.34
CA VAL A 99 -0.31 5.54 12.24
C VAL A 99 0.70 4.41 12.21
N TYR A 100 0.21 3.20 12.33
CA TYR A 100 0.98 1.97 12.24
C TYR A 100 0.87 1.44 10.82
N PHE A 101 1.98 1.38 10.13
CA PHE A 101 2.10 0.79 8.80
C PHE A 101 2.64 -0.61 8.94
N ILE A 102 1.91 -1.58 8.45
CA ILE A 102 2.32 -2.99 8.41
C ILE A 102 2.67 -3.34 6.98
N VAL A 103 3.95 -3.46 6.70
CA VAL A 103 4.51 -3.73 5.38
C VAL A 103 4.73 -5.23 5.24
N ASP A 104 4.03 -5.87 4.34
CA ASP A 104 4.23 -7.28 4.01
C ASP A 104 5.56 -7.47 3.27
N LYS A 105 6.42 -8.36 3.80
CA LYS A 105 7.79 -8.59 3.28
C LYS A 105 7.82 -9.19 1.89
N ALA A 106 6.81 -9.96 1.53
CA ALA A 106 6.77 -10.66 0.24
C ALA A 106 6.20 -9.78 -0.87
N SER A 107 5.12 -9.04 -0.59
CA SER A 107 4.37 -8.30 -1.60
C SER A 107 4.62 -6.79 -1.59
N GLY A 108 5.11 -6.23 -0.48
CA GLY A 108 5.19 -4.79 -0.29
C GLY A 108 3.84 -4.11 -0.07
N MET A 109 2.75 -4.88 0.03
CA MET A 109 1.47 -4.30 0.42
C MET A 109 1.55 -3.79 1.85
N THR A 110 1.10 -2.57 2.04
CA THR A 110 1.20 -1.86 3.30
C THR A 110 -0.19 -1.48 3.79
N SER A 111 -0.62 -2.05 4.90
CA SER A 111 -1.86 -1.67 5.57
C SER A 111 -1.60 -0.62 6.65
N MET A 112 -2.56 0.26 6.86
CA MET A 112 -2.46 1.36 7.81
C MET A 112 -3.53 1.25 8.90
N LYS A 113 -3.12 1.47 10.14
CA LYS A 113 -3.99 1.57 11.29
C LYS A 113 -3.71 2.86 12.05
N GLU A 114 -4.72 3.72 12.16
CA GLU A 114 -4.62 4.94 12.96
C GLU A 114 -5.08 4.68 14.39
N VAL A 115 -4.32 5.20 15.35
CA VAL A 115 -4.62 5.12 16.78
C VAL A 115 -4.51 6.52 17.38
N VAL A 116 -5.58 6.95 18.03
CA VAL A 116 -5.62 8.23 18.78
C VAL A 116 -5.68 7.90 20.28
N PRO A 117 -4.53 7.87 20.98
CA PRO A 117 -4.46 7.34 22.35
C PRO A 117 -5.37 8.07 23.35
N ASN A 118 -5.51 9.39 23.20
CA ASN A 118 -6.31 10.21 24.12
C ASN A 118 -7.83 9.99 23.97
N LEU A 119 -8.26 9.41 22.88
CA LEU A 119 -9.67 9.14 22.60
C LEU A 119 -10.02 7.67 22.63
N ASP A 120 -9.01 6.80 22.81
CA ASP A 120 -9.15 5.34 22.74
C ASP A 120 -9.83 4.88 21.44
N VAL A 121 -9.47 5.54 20.32
CA VAL A 121 -10.02 5.28 18.99
C VAL A 121 -8.95 4.62 18.14
N GLU A 122 -9.34 3.51 17.53
CA GLU A 122 -8.58 2.83 16.49
C GLU A 122 -9.42 2.74 15.22
N SER A 123 -8.81 2.97 14.07
CA SER A 123 -9.46 2.86 12.76
C SER A 123 -8.51 2.34 11.70
N ASP A 124 -9.07 1.58 10.77
CA ASP A 124 -8.34 1.23 9.56
C ASP A 124 -8.24 2.47 8.68
N ALA A 125 -7.02 2.81 8.26
CA ALA A 125 -6.73 4.00 7.47
C ALA A 125 -6.48 3.69 5.98
N GLY A 126 -6.66 2.42 5.58
CA GLY A 126 -6.49 1.95 4.20
C GLY A 126 -5.22 1.15 3.97
N GLU A 127 -4.90 0.95 2.71
CA GLU A 127 -3.71 0.22 2.26
C GLU A 127 -3.16 0.78 0.95
N PHE A 128 -1.88 0.57 0.69
CA PHE A 128 -1.21 0.99 -0.53
C PHE A 128 -0.05 0.04 -0.87
N SER A 129 0.48 0.16 -2.09
CA SER A 129 1.70 -0.53 -2.50
C SER A 129 2.93 0.29 -2.10
N LEU A 130 3.85 -0.30 -1.34
CA LEU A 130 5.10 0.36 -0.94
C LEU A 130 5.92 0.81 -2.15
N TYR A 131 5.84 0.05 -3.24
CA TYR A 131 6.60 0.33 -4.47
C TYR A 131 6.24 1.66 -5.12
N ASP A 132 5.02 2.18 -4.88
CA ASP A 132 4.60 3.47 -5.40
C ASP A 132 5.40 4.63 -4.80
N TYR A 133 6.05 4.39 -3.64
CA TYR A 133 6.80 5.39 -2.89
C TYR A 133 8.31 5.11 -2.77
N LEU A 134 8.80 4.01 -3.32
CA LEU A 134 10.24 3.69 -3.29
C LEU A 134 11.04 4.42 -4.39
N ASN A 135 10.40 4.91 -5.44
CA ASN A 135 11.05 5.52 -6.58
C ASN A 135 10.93 7.06 -6.62
N GLU A 136 10.44 7.68 -5.55
CA GLU A 136 10.27 9.14 -5.48
C GLU A 136 11.50 9.87 -4.90
N SER A 137 12.69 9.22 -4.91
CA SER A 137 13.93 9.87 -4.50
C SER A 137 14.48 10.72 -5.65
N ASP A 138 14.05 11.99 -5.72
CA ASP A 138 14.69 13.06 -6.49
C ASP A 138 14.98 14.27 -5.58
#